data_508fc57b4a556ea0f4766f8805b7ff2a
#
_entry.id   508fc57b4a556ea0f4766f8805b7ff2a
#
_cell.length_a   1.000
_cell.length_b   1.000
_cell.length_c   1.000
_cell.angle_alpha   90.00
_cell.angle_beta   90.00
_cell.angle_gamma   90.00
#
_symmetry.space_group_name_H-M   'P 1'
#
loop_
_entity.id
_entity.type
_entity.pdbx_description
1 polymer ?
#
loop_
_entity_poly.entity_id
_entity_poly.type
_entity_poly.pdbx_seq_one_letter_code
_entity_poly.pdbx_strand_id
1 'polypeptide(L)'
;KEVEDALAADVYLQQQVTALVTAYDEAVAAEALAQRQYQNGLATIFNLIDAQTRRINAEASLISVQSSRAINRVQFYLALGGNLAGDAPTHEINSQGTL
;
A
#
# COMPACT_ATOMS: atom_id res chain seq x y z
N LYS A 1 -19.04 -11.10 -10.95
CA LYS A 1 -19.07 -9.65 -10.96
C LYS A 1 -18.27 -9.06 -9.82
N GLU A 2 -18.47 -9.55 -8.60
CA GLU A 2 -17.65 -9.11 -7.49
C GLU A 2 -16.20 -9.47 -7.72
N VAL A 3 -15.93 -10.62 -8.30
CA VAL A 3 -14.57 -11.05 -8.57
C VAL A 3 -13.96 -10.16 -9.63
N GLU A 4 -14.71 -9.83 -10.67
CA GLU A 4 -14.20 -8.95 -11.72
C GLU A 4 -13.93 -7.57 -11.18
N ASP A 5 -14.80 -7.05 -10.32
CA ASP A 5 -14.60 -5.74 -9.73
C ASP A 5 -13.36 -5.74 -8.83
N ALA A 6 -13.17 -6.80 -8.07
CA ALA A 6 -12.01 -6.90 -7.19
C ALA A 6 -10.71 -7.00 -7.99
N LEU A 7 -10.73 -7.72 -9.12
CA LEU A 7 -9.54 -7.80 -9.96
C LEU A 7 -9.21 -6.45 -10.58
N ALA A 8 -10.21 -5.72 -11.07
CA ALA A 8 -9.98 -4.40 -11.63
C ALA A 8 -9.42 -3.46 -10.57
N ALA A 9 -9.95 -3.53 -9.36
CA ALA A 9 -9.46 -2.69 -8.27
C ALA A 9 -8.03 -3.06 -7.91
N ASP A 10 -7.68 -4.35 -7.94
CA ASP A 10 -6.32 -4.76 -7.62
C ASP A 10 -5.32 -4.23 -8.64
N VAL A 11 -5.66 -4.27 -9.93
CA VAL A 11 -4.79 -3.74 -10.96
C VAL A 11 -4.60 -2.23 -10.77
N TYR A 12 -5.68 -1.51 -10.49
CA TYR A 12 -5.60 -0.08 -10.25
C TYR A 12 -4.72 0.22 -9.04
N LEU A 13 -4.93 -0.50 -7.93
CA LEU A 13 -4.15 -0.26 -6.72
C LEU A 13 -2.69 -0.65 -6.91
N GLN A 14 -2.42 -1.68 -7.71
CA GLN A 14 -1.04 -2.04 -8.01
C GLN A 14 -0.34 -0.91 -8.76
N GLN A 15 -1.03 -0.28 -9.70
CA GLN A 15 -0.46 0.86 -10.41
C GLN A 15 -0.22 2.02 -9.47
N GLN A 16 -1.13 2.25 -8.52
CA GLN A 16 -0.96 3.29 -7.52
C GLN A 16 0.25 3.01 -6.63
N VAL A 17 0.41 1.77 -6.20
CA VAL A 17 1.56 1.40 -5.38
C VAL A 17 2.86 1.66 -6.13
N THR A 18 2.92 1.27 -7.41
CA THR A 18 4.13 1.47 -8.20
C THR A 18 4.48 2.95 -8.31
N ALA A 19 3.47 3.79 -8.58
CA ALA A 19 3.69 5.22 -8.68
C ALA A 19 4.14 5.82 -7.34
N LEU A 20 3.56 5.35 -6.23
CA LEU A 20 3.89 5.89 -4.93
C LEU A 20 5.23 5.39 -4.42
N VAL A 21 5.65 4.19 -4.80
CA VAL A 21 7.00 3.72 -4.50
C VAL A 21 8.02 4.63 -5.17
N THR A 22 7.80 4.99 -6.43
CA THR A 22 8.68 5.90 -7.13
C THR A 22 8.70 7.27 -6.44
N ALA A 23 7.54 7.78 -6.07
CA ALA A 23 7.46 9.07 -5.39
C ALA A 23 8.16 9.04 -4.04
N TYR A 24 8.01 7.95 -3.31
CA TYR A 24 8.69 7.78 -2.02
C TYR A 24 10.22 7.74 -2.22
N ASP A 25 10.69 6.96 -3.18
CA ASP A 25 12.12 6.87 -3.45
C ASP A 25 12.70 8.22 -3.82
N GLU A 26 11.98 9.00 -4.61
CA GLU A 26 12.42 10.35 -4.97
C GLU A 26 12.43 11.27 -3.75
N ALA A 27 11.44 11.13 -2.87
CA ALA A 27 11.39 11.95 -1.67
C ALA A 27 12.53 11.60 -0.71
N VAL A 28 12.88 10.32 -0.60
CA VAL A 28 14.01 9.89 0.22
C VAL A 28 15.31 10.47 -0.34
N ALA A 29 15.49 10.43 -1.65
CA ALA A 29 16.68 11.00 -2.28
C ALA A 29 16.75 12.50 -2.08
N ALA A 30 15.62 13.18 -2.20
CA ALA A 30 15.58 14.63 -1.98
C ALA A 30 15.90 14.99 -0.54
N GLU A 31 15.42 14.21 0.42
CA GLU A 31 15.73 14.44 1.82
C GLU A 31 17.23 14.28 2.09
N ALA A 32 17.82 13.22 1.53
CA ALA A 32 19.24 12.99 1.69
C ALA A 32 20.06 14.13 1.11
N LEU A 33 19.67 14.64 -0.04
CA LEU A 33 20.34 15.77 -0.65
C LEU A 33 20.20 17.03 0.20
N ALA A 34 18.98 17.29 0.69
CA ALA A 34 18.72 18.45 1.53
C ALA A 34 19.55 18.40 2.82
N GLN A 35 19.71 17.21 3.38
CA GLN A 35 20.49 17.03 4.58
C GLN A 35 21.97 17.36 4.33
N ARG A 36 22.51 16.87 3.22
CA ARG A 36 23.90 17.19 2.87
C ARG A 36 24.07 18.68 2.61
N GLN A 37 23.12 19.32 1.93
CA GLN A 37 23.20 20.74 1.68
C GLN A 37 23.13 21.54 2.97
N TYR A 38 22.27 21.12 3.89
CA TYR A 38 22.18 21.79 5.18
C TYR A 38 23.49 21.64 5.96
N GLN A 39 24.06 20.44 5.98
CA GLN A 39 25.32 20.20 6.68
C GLN A 39 26.46 21.01 6.09
N ASN A 40 26.40 21.27 4.79
CA ASN A 40 27.44 22.04 4.11
C ASN A 40 27.15 23.54 4.07
N GLY A 41 26.09 23.97 4.74
CA GLY A 41 25.76 25.38 4.80
C GLY A 41 25.13 25.93 3.53
N LEU A 42 24.69 25.06 2.63
CA LEU A 42 24.11 25.48 1.36
C LEU A 42 22.59 25.58 1.38
N ALA A 43 21.95 25.14 2.45
CA ALA A 43 20.51 25.21 2.58
C ALA A 43 20.16 25.49 4.03
N THR A 44 18.96 26.03 4.25
CA THR A 44 18.47 26.33 5.58
C THR A 44 17.85 25.12 6.21
N ILE A 45 17.65 25.19 7.54
CA ILE A 45 16.94 24.12 8.25
C ILE A 45 15.51 23.98 7.72
N PHE A 46 14.90 25.07 7.25
CA PHE A 46 13.55 25.02 6.71
C PHE A 46 13.49 24.17 5.44
N ASN A 47 14.54 24.25 4.61
CA ASN A 47 14.60 23.40 3.42
C ASN A 47 14.69 21.93 3.80
N LEU A 48 15.45 21.61 4.84
CA LEU A 48 15.56 20.24 5.32
C LEU A 48 14.23 19.75 5.88
N ILE A 49 13.57 20.58 6.69
CA ILE A 49 12.27 20.22 7.26
C ILE A 49 11.23 19.99 6.15
N ASP A 50 11.25 20.84 5.12
CA ASP A 50 10.34 20.67 4.00
C ASP A 50 10.57 19.32 3.31
N ALA A 51 11.83 18.97 3.09
CA ALA A 51 12.16 17.68 2.46
C ALA A 51 11.75 16.52 3.33
N GLN A 52 11.95 16.63 4.63
CA GLN A 52 11.51 15.59 5.58
C GLN A 52 9.99 15.43 5.55
N THR A 53 9.26 16.54 5.51
CA THR A 53 7.81 16.51 5.47
C THR A 53 7.31 15.82 4.20
N ARG A 54 7.95 16.12 3.06
CA ARG A 54 7.59 15.50 1.79
C ARG A 54 7.82 14.00 1.83
N ARG A 55 8.94 13.56 2.42
CA ARG A 55 9.20 12.13 2.56
C ARG A 55 8.17 11.47 3.44
N ILE A 56 7.83 12.08 4.57
CA ILE A 56 6.84 11.52 5.49
C ILE A 56 5.49 11.40 4.80
N ASN A 57 5.08 12.42 4.05
CA ASN A 57 3.82 12.39 3.35
C ASN A 57 3.79 11.33 2.24
N ALA A 58 4.90 11.18 1.52
CA ALA A 58 5.00 10.15 0.50
C ALA A 58 4.93 8.75 1.10
N GLU A 59 5.58 8.58 2.25
CA GLU A 59 5.53 7.31 2.96
C GLU A 59 4.11 6.99 3.43
N ALA A 60 3.43 7.99 4.00
CA ALA A 60 2.06 7.79 4.46
C ALA A 60 1.12 7.42 3.31
N SER A 61 1.28 8.07 2.16
CA SER A 61 0.47 7.74 0.99
C SER A 61 0.73 6.33 0.51
N LEU A 62 1.99 5.91 0.48
CA LEU A 62 2.34 4.57 0.08
C LEU A 62 1.73 3.53 1.01
N ILE A 63 1.85 3.74 2.31
CA ILE A 63 1.30 2.82 3.30
C ILE A 63 -0.21 2.75 3.14
N SER A 64 -0.87 3.88 2.93
CA SER A 64 -2.32 3.93 2.77
C SER A 64 -2.77 3.08 1.58
N VAL A 65 -2.10 3.20 0.44
CA VAL A 65 -2.50 2.43 -0.74
C VAL A 65 -2.15 0.96 -0.57
N GLN A 66 -1.04 0.64 0.06
CA GLN A 66 -0.70 -0.75 0.35
C GLN A 66 -1.74 -1.39 1.24
N SER A 67 -2.23 -0.65 2.23
CA SER A 67 -3.30 -1.14 3.10
C SER A 67 -4.58 -1.37 2.32
N SER A 68 -4.94 -0.43 1.44
CA SER A 68 -6.12 -0.58 0.60
C SER A 68 -6.01 -1.80 -0.30
N ARG A 69 -4.82 -2.04 -0.84
CA ARG A 69 -4.61 -3.20 -1.69
C ARG A 69 -4.74 -4.49 -0.90
N ALA A 70 -4.21 -4.52 0.31
CA ALA A 70 -4.33 -5.69 1.17
C ALA A 70 -5.80 -5.98 1.50
N ILE A 71 -6.57 -4.93 1.81
CA ILE A 71 -7.99 -5.09 2.09
C ILE A 71 -8.72 -5.59 0.85
N ASN A 72 -8.39 -5.04 -0.32
CA ASN A 72 -9.01 -5.49 -1.56
C ASN A 72 -8.71 -6.95 -1.84
N ARG A 73 -7.50 -7.41 -1.54
CA ARG A 73 -7.15 -8.82 -1.72
C ARG A 73 -7.95 -9.72 -0.80
N VAL A 74 -8.14 -9.30 0.44
CA VAL A 74 -8.96 -10.05 1.38
C VAL A 74 -10.38 -10.17 0.83
N GLN A 75 -10.94 -9.05 0.35
CA GLN A 75 -12.28 -9.07 -0.22
C GLN A 75 -12.35 -9.96 -1.45
N PHE A 76 -11.32 -9.96 -2.27
CA PHE A 76 -11.26 -10.82 -3.44
C PHE A 76 -11.27 -12.29 -3.04
N TYR A 77 -10.47 -12.65 -2.05
CA TYR A 77 -10.44 -14.04 -1.57
C TYR A 77 -11.75 -14.43 -0.93
N LEU A 78 -12.38 -13.52 -0.20
CA LEU A 78 -13.69 -13.79 0.38
C LEU A 78 -14.75 -14.00 -0.70
N ALA A 79 -14.68 -13.22 -1.77
CA ALA A 79 -15.62 -13.39 -2.88
C ALA A 79 -15.43 -14.74 -3.56
N LEU A 80 -14.17 -15.14 -3.77
CA LEU A 80 -13.89 -16.46 -4.32
C LEU A 80 -14.32 -17.57 -3.37
N GLY A 81 -14.02 -17.39 -2.08
CA GLY A 81 -14.41 -18.36 -1.08
C GLY A 81 -15.92 -18.49 -0.98
N GLY A 82 -16.63 -17.37 -1.08
CA GLY A 82 -18.07 -17.39 -1.09
C GLY A 82 -18.62 -18.15 -2.26
N ASN A 83 -18.04 -17.97 -3.44
CA ASN A 83 -18.45 -18.72 -4.62
C ASN A 83 -18.20 -20.21 -4.45
N LEU A 84 -17.05 -20.57 -3.88
CA LEU A 84 -16.73 -21.96 -3.66
C LEU A 84 -17.55 -22.55 -2.54
N ALA A 85 -17.87 -21.75 -1.54
CA ALA A 85 -18.65 -22.23 -0.41
C ALA A 85 -20.07 -22.58 -0.82
N GLY A 86 -20.57 -21.96 -1.88
CA GLY A 86 -21.87 -22.32 -2.39
C GLY A 86 -21.89 -23.74 -2.94
N ASP A 87 -20.74 -24.28 -3.29
CA ASP A 87 -20.63 -25.59 -3.87
C ASP A 87 -20.14 -26.63 -2.90
N ALA A 88 -19.48 -26.27 -1.84
CA ALA A 88 -18.78 -27.21 -0.99
C ALA A 88 -19.18 -27.03 0.45
N PRO A 89 -19.23 -28.14 1.20
CA PRO A 89 -19.44 -28.03 2.65
C PRO A 89 -18.21 -27.54 3.29
N THR A 90 -18.24 -26.29 3.68
CA THR A 90 -17.04 -25.68 4.15
C THR A 90 -16.89 -25.69 5.63
N HIS A 91 -17.99 -25.94 6.30
CA HIS A 91 -17.87 -25.80 7.71
C HIS A 91 -17.25 -26.98 8.36
N GLU A 92 -16.97 -27.98 7.65
CA GLU A 92 -16.31 -29.04 8.27
C GLU A 92 -15.00 -28.63 8.81
N ILE A 93 -14.46 -27.58 8.36
CA ILE A 93 -13.21 -27.15 8.87
C ILE A 93 -13.34 -26.69 10.28
N ASN A 94 -14.41 -26.03 10.58
CA ASN A 94 -14.51 -25.53 11.87
C ASN A 94 -15.32 -26.35 12.74
N SER A 95 -16.12 -27.17 12.21
CA SER A 95 -16.87 -27.93 13.10
C SER A 95 -15.99 -28.84 13.83
N GLN A 96 -15.02 -29.23 13.29
CA GLN A 96 -14.10 -29.91 14.03
C GLN A 96 -12.92 -29.13 14.13
N GLY A 97 -13.10 -28.83 13.84
CA GLY A 97 -12.29 -28.47 14.13
C GLY A 97 -11.87 -28.07 14.53
N THR A 98 -12.45 -28.66 14.58
CA THR A 98 -12.19 -28.41 14.79
C THR A 98 -11.73 -28.30 14.87
N LEU A 99 -11.91 -28.67 14.57
CA LEU A 99 -11.60 -28.83 14.49
C LEU A 99 -11.30 -28.71 14.52
#